data_c867ec27f6575c14e0c7a39630179976
#
_entry.id   c867ec27f6575c14e0c7a39630179976
#
_cell.length_a   1.000
_cell.length_b   1.000
_cell.length_c   1.000
_cell.angle_alpha   90.00
_cell.angle_beta   90.00
_cell.angle_gamma   90.00
#
_symmetry.space_group_name_H-M   'P 1'
#
loop_
_entity.id
_entity.type
_entity.pdbx_description
1 polymer ?
#
loop_
_entity_poly.entity_id
_entity_poly.type
_entity_poly.pdbx_seq_one_letter_code
_entity_poly.pdbx_strand_id
1 'polypeptide(L)'
;MNAVYLISLLITLLPCLVVVACATKQHISYQRDVRPIVVDKCIDCHSPPYGEGYTKTGLDLVSYKSLMKGSVYGPVIVPGNSKKSPLNMLVEGRAGDLARVLKRQHNPMTDDEIKVIRLWVEQGAQNN
;
A
#
# COMPACT_ATOMS: atom_id res chain seq x y z
N MET A 1 -51.00 30.10 34.76
CA MET A 1 -50.12 29.16 34.04
C MET A 1 -49.02 29.97 33.40
N ASN A 2 -47.83 29.90 33.96
CA ASN A 2 -46.76 30.86 33.67
C ASN A 2 -46.03 30.53 32.37
N ALA A 3 -45.87 31.51 31.51
CA ALA A 3 -45.17 31.45 30.23
C ALA A 3 -43.75 30.90 30.29
N VAL A 4 -43.19 30.83 31.48
CA VAL A 4 -41.84 30.31 31.77
C VAL A 4 -41.74 28.77 31.54
N TYR A 5 -42.83 28.03 31.72
CA TYR A 5 -42.83 26.56 31.53
C TYR A 5 -42.89 26.15 30.06
N LEU A 6 -43.43 27.00 29.18
CA LEU A 6 -43.50 26.72 27.73
C LEU A 6 -42.15 26.92 27.02
N ILE A 7 -41.29 27.78 27.53
CA ILE A 7 -39.96 28.04 26.95
C ILE A 7 -38.99 26.93 27.33
N SER A 8 -39.16 26.31 28.53
CA SER A 8 -38.27 25.23 28.99
C SER A 8 -38.48 23.91 28.22
N LEU A 9 -39.66 23.70 27.61
CA LEU A 9 -39.98 22.46 26.87
C LEU A 9 -39.45 22.46 25.43
N LEU A 10 -39.10 23.63 24.89
CA LEU A 10 -38.63 23.82 23.51
C LEU A 10 -37.10 23.62 23.34
N ILE A 11 -36.36 23.58 24.45
CA ILE A 11 -34.89 23.51 24.41
C ILE A 11 -34.40 22.06 24.42
N THR A 12 -35.25 21.06 24.71
CA THR A 12 -34.86 19.66 24.88
C THR A 12 -34.93 18.78 23.61
N LEU A 13 -35.33 19.35 22.47
CA LEU A 13 -35.37 18.64 21.18
C LEU A 13 -34.31 19.17 20.19
N LEU A 14 -33.09 19.29 20.65
CA LEU A 14 -31.98 19.41 19.70
C LEU A 14 -31.60 18.00 19.25
N PRO A 15 -31.95 17.55 18.02
CA PRO A 15 -31.49 16.25 17.55
C PRO A 15 -29.98 16.33 17.48
N CYS A 16 -29.32 15.48 18.28
CA CYS A 16 -27.90 15.21 18.16
C CYS A 16 -27.66 14.62 16.76
N LEU A 17 -27.35 15.46 15.78
CA LEU A 17 -26.90 15.06 14.45
C LEU A 17 -25.57 14.36 14.64
N VAL A 18 -25.62 13.05 14.89
CA VAL A 18 -24.44 12.20 14.84
C VAL A 18 -24.01 12.13 13.37
N VAL A 19 -23.08 12.99 13.00
CA VAL A 19 -22.39 12.90 11.72
C VAL A 19 -21.53 11.64 11.78
N VAL A 20 -22.09 10.52 11.31
CA VAL A 20 -21.32 9.31 11.04
C VAL A 20 -20.40 9.66 9.88
N ALA A 21 -19.18 10.10 10.18
CA ALA A 21 -18.13 10.21 9.20
C ALA A 21 -17.84 8.79 8.69
N CYS A 22 -18.44 8.42 7.57
CA CYS A 22 -18.02 7.24 6.80
C CYS A 22 -16.58 7.49 6.40
N ALA A 23 -15.63 6.93 7.13
CA ALA A 23 -14.24 6.83 6.69
C ALA A 23 -14.23 5.95 5.43
N THR A 24 -14.24 6.57 4.26
CA THR A 24 -14.09 5.85 2.99
C THR A 24 -12.74 5.19 2.99
N LYS A 25 -12.72 3.85 3.05
CA LYS A 25 -11.48 3.08 2.94
C LYS A 25 -10.83 3.42 1.60
N GLN A 26 -9.65 4.05 1.65
CA GLN A 26 -8.91 4.41 0.44
C GLN A 26 -8.65 3.16 -0.40
N HIS A 27 -9.22 3.12 -1.60
CA HIS A 27 -8.98 2.03 -2.55
C HIS A 27 -7.71 2.31 -3.35
N ILE A 28 -6.71 1.45 -3.21
CA ILE A 28 -5.42 1.58 -3.91
C ILE A 28 -5.51 0.92 -5.28
N SER A 29 -5.17 1.68 -6.33
CA SER A 29 -5.08 1.20 -7.70
C SER A 29 -3.64 0.83 -8.05
N TYR A 30 -3.45 -0.33 -8.71
CA TYR A 30 -2.14 -0.69 -9.21
C TYR A 30 -1.62 0.34 -10.22
N GLN A 31 -2.44 0.72 -11.19
CA GLN A 31 -2.00 1.60 -12.29
C GLN A 31 -1.72 3.02 -11.81
N ARG A 32 -2.55 3.55 -10.91
CA ARG A 32 -2.46 4.94 -10.46
C ARG A 32 -1.46 5.13 -9.32
N ASP A 33 -1.46 4.19 -8.35
CA ASP A 33 -0.78 4.39 -7.08
C ASP A 33 0.48 3.54 -6.93
N VAL A 34 0.46 2.27 -7.38
CA VAL A 34 1.56 1.31 -7.17
C VAL A 34 2.58 1.35 -8.30
N ARG A 35 2.10 1.31 -9.55
CA ARG A 35 2.98 1.25 -10.72
C ARG A 35 3.97 2.41 -10.79
N PRO A 36 3.63 3.67 -10.51
CA PRO A 36 4.60 4.77 -10.47
C PRO A 36 5.72 4.54 -9.46
N ILE A 37 5.41 4.00 -8.28
CA ILE A 37 6.41 3.67 -7.25
C ILE A 37 7.35 2.57 -7.76
N VAL A 38 6.80 1.51 -8.36
CA VAL A 38 7.60 0.41 -8.92
C VAL A 38 8.54 0.91 -10.03
N VAL A 39 8.04 1.80 -10.89
CA VAL A 39 8.84 2.41 -11.98
C VAL A 39 9.98 3.24 -11.40
N ASP A 40 9.72 4.08 -10.41
CA ASP A 40 10.72 4.99 -9.84
C ASP A 40 11.75 4.29 -8.94
N LYS A 41 11.35 3.25 -8.23
CA LYS A 41 12.19 2.64 -7.18
C LYS A 41 12.80 1.29 -7.53
N CYS A 42 12.25 0.57 -8.51
CA CYS A 42 12.55 -0.86 -8.65
C CYS A 42 13.00 -1.27 -10.05
N ILE A 43 12.47 -0.65 -11.12
CA ILE A 43 12.68 -1.12 -12.50
C ILE A 43 14.14 -1.07 -12.92
N ASP A 44 14.92 -0.09 -12.52
CA ASP A 44 16.33 0.02 -12.91
C ASP A 44 17.10 -1.25 -12.57
N CYS A 45 16.81 -1.86 -11.42
CA CYS A 45 17.44 -3.12 -11.01
C CYS A 45 16.64 -4.37 -11.42
N HIS A 46 15.31 -4.26 -11.59
CA HIS A 46 14.42 -5.40 -11.82
C HIS A 46 13.77 -5.39 -13.19
N SER A 47 14.54 -5.05 -14.23
CA SER A 47 14.11 -5.16 -15.62
C SER A 47 15.03 -6.09 -16.44
N PRO A 48 14.43 -6.97 -17.28
CA PRO A 48 15.22 -7.77 -18.21
C PRO A 48 15.85 -6.89 -19.30
N PRO A 49 16.95 -7.32 -19.95
CA PRO A 49 17.74 -8.50 -19.61
C PRO A 49 18.88 -8.20 -18.62
N TYR A 50 19.18 -6.92 -18.34
CA TYR A 50 20.45 -6.53 -17.71
C TYR A 50 20.32 -5.95 -16.30
N GLY A 51 19.11 -5.79 -15.77
CA GLY A 51 18.92 -5.33 -14.40
C GLY A 51 19.60 -6.26 -13.39
N GLU A 52 20.43 -5.71 -12.48
CA GLU A 52 21.21 -6.51 -11.54
C GLU A 52 20.32 -7.38 -10.65
N GLY A 53 19.21 -6.84 -10.16
CA GLY A 53 18.23 -7.56 -9.37
C GLY A 53 17.52 -8.64 -10.19
N TYR A 54 17.20 -8.35 -11.47
CA TYR A 54 16.63 -9.33 -12.39
C TYR A 54 17.60 -10.47 -12.66
N THR A 55 18.86 -10.20 -12.99
CA THR A 55 19.85 -11.24 -13.29
C THR A 55 20.11 -12.17 -12.10
N LYS A 56 20.02 -11.65 -10.88
CA LYS A 56 20.23 -12.43 -9.65
C LYS A 56 19.02 -13.26 -9.22
N THR A 57 17.81 -12.75 -9.49
CA THR A 57 16.60 -13.31 -8.88
C THR A 57 15.53 -13.73 -9.89
N GLY A 58 15.68 -13.36 -11.16
CA GLY A 58 14.64 -13.55 -12.18
C GLY A 58 13.40 -12.69 -11.95
N LEU A 59 13.40 -11.80 -10.94
CA LEU A 59 12.26 -10.95 -10.66
C LEU A 59 12.18 -9.80 -11.67
N ASP A 60 11.16 -9.87 -12.51
CA ASP A 60 10.83 -8.84 -13.50
C ASP A 60 9.66 -7.98 -12.97
N LEU A 61 9.90 -6.67 -12.83
CA LEU A 61 8.92 -5.72 -12.32
C LEU A 61 8.36 -4.77 -13.39
N VAL A 62 8.63 -5.04 -14.67
CA VAL A 62 8.19 -4.19 -15.79
C VAL A 62 6.67 -4.21 -15.96
N SER A 63 6.02 -5.32 -15.64
CA SER A 63 4.56 -5.48 -15.77
C SER A 63 3.92 -6.05 -14.50
N TYR A 64 2.62 -5.78 -14.33
CA TYR A 64 1.83 -6.43 -13.28
C TYR A 64 1.93 -7.97 -13.37
N LYS A 65 1.83 -8.52 -14.59
CA LYS A 65 1.87 -9.97 -14.82
C LYS A 65 3.19 -10.57 -14.35
N SER A 66 4.32 -9.93 -14.68
CA SER A 66 5.64 -10.40 -14.27
C SER A 66 5.86 -10.22 -12.75
N LEU A 67 5.43 -9.12 -12.17
CA LEU A 67 5.44 -8.92 -10.71
C LEU A 67 4.71 -10.05 -9.99
N MET A 68 3.50 -10.38 -10.41
CA MET A 68 2.69 -11.43 -9.78
C MET A 68 3.22 -12.84 -10.03
N LYS A 69 3.98 -13.07 -11.10
CA LYS A 69 4.71 -14.32 -11.33
C LYS A 69 5.79 -14.53 -10.26
N GLY A 70 6.44 -13.45 -9.80
CA GLY A 70 7.49 -13.50 -8.80
C GLY A 70 8.87 -13.79 -9.37
N SER A 71 9.75 -14.30 -8.52
CA SER A 71 11.16 -14.60 -8.79
C SER A 71 11.40 -16.10 -9.03
N VAL A 72 12.66 -16.49 -9.28
CA VAL A 72 13.07 -17.91 -9.32
C VAL A 72 12.88 -18.61 -7.97
N TYR A 73 12.74 -17.85 -6.89
CA TYR A 73 12.52 -18.39 -5.54
C TYR A 73 11.02 -18.48 -5.18
N GLY A 74 10.14 -18.04 -6.06
CA GLY A 74 8.68 -18.07 -5.88
C GLY A 74 8.01 -16.69 -5.88
N PRO A 75 6.72 -16.64 -5.54
CA PRO A 75 5.94 -15.43 -5.49
C PRO A 75 6.50 -14.40 -4.50
N VAL A 76 6.56 -13.14 -4.90
CA VAL A 76 6.96 -12.03 -4.03
C VAL A 76 5.78 -11.28 -3.44
N ILE A 77 4.57 -11.53 -3.96
CA ILE A 77 3.29 -11.01 -3.47
C ILE A 77 2.41 -12.19 -3.03
N VAL A 78 1.82 -12.05 -1.84
CA VAL A 78 0.74 -12.91 -1.34
C VAL A 78 -0.50 -12.03 -1.23
N PRO A 79 -1.42 -12.05 -2.23
CA PRO A 79 -2.60 -11.21 -2.20
C PRO A 79 -3.40 -11.33 -0.91
N GLY A 80 -3.79 -10.19 -0.34
CA GLY A 80 -4.49 -10.13 0.94
C GLY A 80 -3.61 -10.28 2.18
N ASN A 81 -2.28 -10.49 2.01
CA ASN A 81 -1.39 -10.72 3.16
C ASN A 81 -0.03 -10.03 3.00
N SER A 82 0.03 -8.76 3.36
CA SER A 82 1.27 -7.96 3.32
C SER A 82 2.34 -8.51 4.27
N LYS A 83 1.94 -9.10 5.40
CA LYS A 83 2.88 -9.66 6.39
C LYS A 83 3.68 -10.86 5.85
N LYS A 84 3.07 -11.64 4.95
CA LYS A 84 3.69 -12.82 4.32
C LYS A 84 4.24 -12.54 2.93
N SER A 85 4.03 -11.36 2.37
CA SER A 85 4.56 -10.96 1.07
C SER A 85 6.03 -10.60 1.17
N PRO A 86 6.95 -11.33 0.50
CA PRO A 86 8.39 -11.03 0.50
C PRO A 86 8.70 -9.59 0.09
N LEU A 87 7.99 -9.04 -0.90
CA LEU A 87 8.16 -7.63 -1.29
C LEU A 87 7.88 -6.68 -0.11
N ASN A 88 6.77 -6.88 0.61
CA ASN A 88 6.45 -6.05 1.78
C ASN A 88 7.47 -6.22 2.91
N MET A 89 7.91 -7.46 3.16
CA MET A 89 8.95 -7.71 4.17
C MET A 89 10.24 -6.95 3.84
N LEU A 90 10.59 -6.88 2.57
CA LEU A 90 11.78 -6.18 2.10
C LEU A 90 11.65 -4.67 2.25
N VAL A 91 10.60 -4.05 1.70
CA VAL A 91 10.44 -2.59 1.71
C VAL A 91 10.14 -2.03 3.10
N GLU A 92 9.52 -2.82 3.98
CA GLU A 92 9.27 -2.49 5.40
C GLU A 92 10.48 -2.70 6.31
N GLY A 93 11.61 -3.15 5.79
CA GLY A 93 12.82 -3.38 6.57
C GLY A 93 12.81 -4.66 7.41
N ARG A 94 11.88 -5.59 7.16
CA ARG A 94 11.71 -6.85 7.90
C ARG A 94 12.50 -8.04 7.30
N ALA A 95 13.19 -7.81 6.19
CA ALA A 95 13.96 -8.84 5.49
C ALA A 95 15.46 -8.88 5.88
N GLY A 96 15.80 -8.47 7.09
CA GLY A 96 17.16 -8.52 7.61
C GLY A 96 18.17 -7.72 6.76
N ASP A 97 19.30 -8.33 6.41
CA ASP A 97 20.37 -7.65 5.67
C ASP A 97 19.96 -7.23 4.26
N LEU A 98 19.05 -7.94 3.63
CA LEU A 98 18.52 -7.58 2.31
C LEU A 98 17.78 -6.23 2.36
N ALA A 99 17.05 -5.95 3.43
CA ALA A 99 16.38 -4.67 3.61
C ALA A 99 17.36 -3.49 3.77
N ARG A 100 18.58 -3.74 4.26
CA ARG A 100 19.63 -2.71 4.36
C ARG A 100 20.13 -2.26 2.99
N VAL A 101 20.11 -3.14 1.99
CA VAL A 101 20.50 -2.82 0.61
C VAL A 101 19.54 -1.76 0.05
N LEU A 102 18.23 -1.90 0.25
CA LEU A 102 17.24 -0.92 -0.22
C LEU A 102 17.39 0.44 0.45
N LYS A 103 17.72 0.48 1.74
CA LYS A 103 17.92 1.75 2.47
C LYS A 103 19.16 2.54 2.02
N ARG A 104 20.09 1.88 1.34
CA ARG A 104 21.31 2.50 0.78
C ARG A 104 21.16 2.96 -0.66
N GLN A 105 20.01 2.76 -1.27
CA GLN A 105 19.75 3.23 -2.62
C GLN A 105 19.75 4.76 -2.69
N HIS A 106 20.08 5.28 -3.85
CA HIS A 106 20.15 6.73 -4.10
C HIS A 106 18.77 7.41 -3.95
N ASN A 107 17.69 6.64 -4.14
CA ASN A 107 16.30 7.08 -4.06
C ASN A 107 15.48 6.07 -3.21
N PRO A 108 15.64 6.08 -1.87
CA PRO A 108 14.91 5.15 -1.02
C PRO A 108 13.42 5.44 -1.02
N MET A 109 12.61 4.40 -0.76
CA MET A 109 11.17 4.56 -0.61
C MET A 109 10.82 5.39 0.63
N THR A 110 9.82 6.25 0.49
CA THR A 110 9.21 6.97 1.61
C THR A 110 8.24 6.07 2.39
N ASP A 111 7.91 6.47 3.62
CA ASP A 111 6.93 5.73 4.45
C ASP A 111 5.54 5.69 3.78
N ASP A 112 5.15 6.75 3.07
CA ASP A 112 3.89 6.79 2.33
C ASP A 112 3.88 5.82 1.15
N GLU A 113 4.96 5.72 0.39
CA GLU A 113 5.10 4.74 -0.70
C GLU A 113 5.05 3.30 -0.17
N ILE A 114 5.73 3.02 0.94
CA ILE A 114 5.70 1.72 1.61
C ILE A 114 4.27 1.39 2.07
N LYS A 115 3.55 2.38 2.62
CA LYS A 115 2.16 2.24 3.04
C LYS A 115 1.24 1.95 1.86
N VAL A 116 1.44 2.61 0.71
CA VAL A 116 0.66 2.34 -0.52
C VAL A 116 0.84 0.89 -0.97
N ILE A 117 2.08 0.39 -1.06
CA ILE A 117 2.35 -1.01 -1.41
C ILE A 117 1.67 -1.96 -0.43
N ARG A 118 1.75 -1.69 0.87
CA ARG A 118 1.10 -2.51 1.91
C ARG A 118 -0.40 -2.57 1.72
N LEU A 119 -1.05 -1.42 1.60
CA LEU A 119 -2.50 -1.34 1.45
C LEU A 119 -2.99 -2.03 0.17
N TRP A 120 -2.26 -1.86 -0.95
CA TRP A 120 -2.56 -2.55 -2.20
C TRP A 120 -2.54 -4.07 -2.02
N VAL A 121 -1.49 -4.60 -1.40
CA VAL A 121 -1.39 -6.05 -1.14
C VAL A 121 -2.50 -6.52 -0.22
N GLU A 122 -2.80 -5.80 0.87
CA GLU A 122 -3.89 -6.12 1.80
C GLU A 122 -5.27 -6.10 1.14
N GLN A 123 -5.45 -5.26 0.12
CA GLN A 123 -6.66 -5.19 -0.68
C GLN A 123 -6.74 -6.25 -1.78
N GLY A 124 -5.81 -7.20 -1.83
CA GLY A 124 -5.81 -8.31 -2.76
C GLY A 124 -4.89 -8.13 -3.97
N ALA A 125 -4.03 -7.12 -3.97
CA ALA A 125 -3.03 -6.87 -5.02
C ALA A 125 -3.60 -6.88 -6.45
N GLN A 126 -4.73 -6.21 -6.67
CA GLN A 126 -5.45 -6.25 -7.95
C GLN A 126 -4.80 -5.37 -9.01
N ASN A 127 -4.98 -5.76 -10.29
CA ASN A 127 -4.59 -4.97 -11.46
C ASN A 127 -5.73 -4.06 -11.88
N ASN A 128 -5.87 -2.94 -11.24
CA ASN A 128 -6.97 -1.98 -11.43
C ASN A 128 -6.47 -0.57 -11.74
#